data_5fcf32415c7f0a739691a98a6cbbeaf4
#
_entry.id   5fcf32415c7f0a739691a98a6cbbeaf4
#
_cell.length_a   1.000
_cell.length_b   1.000
_cell.length_c   1.000
_cell.angle_alpha   90.00
_cell.angle_beta   90.00
_cell.angle_gamma   90.00
#
_symmetry.space_group_name_H-M   'P 1'
#
loop_
_entity.id
_entity.type
_entity.pdbx_description
1 polymer ?
#
loop_
_entity_poly.entity_id
_entity_poly.type
_entity_poly.pdbx_seq_one_letter_code
_entity_poly.pdbx_strand_id
1 'polypeptide(L)'
;MAALTLELGVKTDPIEYRYSFGWLFDLMAQEGVWNVQVGTFFEIYHLPDHWFTSLAEQARRRGLRIRSVFTAHRELGGFYRSDPCWHAVARRNYERLIEVGALLGAESVGSNPGAVMRDAMDGKGAGIRRYLEHMKELMHFAHDRGVSRLTLEPMSCAAEPPALPGEIRSMCQELVAYHRDHAGSTAGVGLCADVSHGYADEEGAVVHTHLELLEAALPYTTEVHLKNTDATFGSTFGFTEPERARGIVDVRVVRELLRRRERELPVHQLVGYLEIGGPKTGRDYSDRLLEEQLRGSLRHLRATWSDGEGVRSDESLCSARHW
;
A
#
# COMPACT_ATOMS: atom_id res chain seq x y z
N MET A 1 -21.97 -14.66 5.68
CA MET A 1 -20.95 -13.67 5.21
C MET A 1 -20.16 -14.36 4.11
N ALA A 2 -19.76 -13.64 3.05
CA ALA A 2 -18.88 -14.20 2.02
C ALA A 2 -17.52 -14.54 2.64
N ALA A 3 -16.88 -15.65 2.20
CA ALA A 3 -15.54 -16.00 2.65
C ALA A 3 -14.53 -14.95 2.15
N LEU A 4 -13.48 -14.73 2.93
CA LEU A 4 -12.40 -13.82 2.53
C LEU A 4 -11.70 -14.35 1.26
N THR A 5 -11.51 -13.49 0.28
CA THR A 5 -10.73 -13.77 -0.93
C THR A 5 -9.41 -13.01 -0.87
N LEU A 6 -8.29 -13.72 -1.03
CA LEU A 6 -6.95 -13.16 -1.06
C LEU A 6 -6.45 -13.08 -2.50
N GLU A 7 -6.21 -11.87 -2.98
CA GLU A 7 -5.68 -11.58 -4.31
C GLU A 7 -4.25 -11.07 -4.24
N LEU A 8 -3.50 -11.25 -5.33
CA LEU A 8 -2.14 -10.77 -5.46
C LEU A 8 -2.08 -9.55 -6.40
N GLY A 9 -1.23 -8.61 -6.04
CA GLY A 9 -0.88 -7.43 -6.83
C GLY A 9 0.60 -7.11 -6.75
N VAL A 10 1.01 -6.06 -7.45
CA VAL A 10 2.37 -5.51 -7.40
C VAL A 10 2.31 -4.01 -7.19
N LYS A 11 3.14 -3.49 -6.29
CA LYS A 11 3.44 -2.08 -6.14
C LYS A 11 4.55 -1.69 -7.12
N THR A 12 4.43 -0.53 -7.75
CA THR A 12 5.29 -0.17 -8.90
C THR A 12 6.65 0.42 -8.53
N ASP A 13 6.93 0.70 -7.25
CA ASP A 13 8.18 1.33 -6.79
C ASP A 13 9.48 0.74 -7.39
N PRO A 14 9.64 -0.59 -7.53
CA PRO A 14 10.93 -1.15 -7.94
C PRO A 14 11.35 -0.83 -9.37
N ILE A 15 10.43 -0.35 -10.23
CA ILE A 15 10.77 -0.02 -11.62
C ILE A 15 11.27 1.42 -11.79
N GLU A 16 11.15 2.27 -10.78
CA GLU A 16 11.52 3.68 -10.85
C GLU A 16 12.95 3.85 -11.40
N TYR A 17 13.08 4.65 -12.48
CA TYR A 17 14.32 4.91 -13.22
C TYR A 17 15.07 3.68 -13.78
N ARG A 18 14.41 2.51 -13.85
CA ARG A 18 15.00 1.26 -14.38
C ARG A 18 14.25 0.74 -15.58
N TYR A 19 12.94 0.56 -15.42
CA TYR A 19 12.06 -0.05 -16.41
C TYR A 19 10.77 0.76 -16.57
N SER A 20 10.15 0.65 -17.74
CA SER A 20 8.88 1.29 -18.00
C SER A 20 7.71 0.57 -17.28
N PHE A 21 6.62 1.31 -17.05
CA PHE A 21 5.36 0.70 -16.60
C PHE A 21 4.87 -0.41 -17.54
N GLY A 22 5.03 -0.22 -18.86
CA GLY A 22 4.68 -1.22 -19.86
C GLY A 22 5.42 -2.54 -19.64
N TRP A 23 6.72 -2.48 -19.36
CA TRP A 23 7.51 -3.67 -19.04
C TRP A 23 6.99 -4.41 -17.80
N LEU A 24 6.69 -3.67 -16.71
CA LEU A 24 6.13 -4.28 -15.50
C LEU A 24 4.77 -4.90 -15.76
N PHE A 25 3.91 -4.22 -16.50
CA PHE A 25 2.58 -4.71 -16.82
C PHE A 25 2.62 -5.99 -17.67
N ASP A 26 3.56 -6.08 -18.62
CA ASP A 26 3.78 -7.30 -19.39
C ASP A 26 4.28 -8.45 -18.52
N LEU A 27 5.21 -8.17 -17.59
CA LEU A 27 5.70 -9.15 -16.62
C LEU A 27 4.57 -9.66 -15.71
N MET A 28 3.76 -8.75 -15.17
CA MET A 28 2.62 -9.11 -14.31
C MET A 28 1.60 -9.99 -15.03
N ALA A 29 1.27 -9.64 -16.27
CA ALA A 29 0.35 -10.43 -17.10
C ALA A 29 0.91 -11.83 -17.37
N GLN A 30 2.21 -11.95 -17.66
CA GLN A 30 2.89 -13.24 -17.85
C GLN A 30 2.88 -14.10 -16.57
N GLU A 31 3.02 -13.47 -15.41
CA GLU A 31 2.96 -14.18 -14.11
C GLU A 31 1.51 -14.35 -13.60
N GLY A 32 0.47 -13.93 -14.35
CA GLY A 32 -0.94 -14.09 -13.96
C GLY A 32 -1.35 -13.23 -12.76
N VAL A 33 -0.76 -12.04 -12.61
CA VAL A 33 -1.04 -11.10 -11.53
C VAL A 33 -1.67 -9.84 -12.10
N TRP A 34 -2.85 -9.47 -11.62
CA TRP A 34 -3.72 -8.52 -12.31
C TRP A 34 -3.98 -7.20 -11.57
N ASN A 35 -3.62 -7.11 -10.29
CA ASN A 35 -3.85 -5.92 -9.49
C ASN A 35 -2.57 -5.08 -9.37
N VAL A 36 -2.68 -3.79 -9.67
CA VAL A 36 -1.58 -2.83 -9.59
C VAL A 36 -1.86 -1.86 -8.46
N GLN A 37 -0.83 -1.59 -7.66
CA GLN A 37 -0.75 -0.41 -6.81
C GLN A 37 0.33 0.51 -7.40
N VAL A 38 -0.08 1.70 -7.85
CA VAL A 38 0.89 2.70 -8.33
C VAL A 38 1.64 3.26 -7.14
N GLY A 39 2.94 3.07 -7.14
CA GLY A 39 3.82 3.42 -6.03
C GLY A 39 4.45 4.79 -6.14
N THR A 40 5.46 5.01 -5.32
CA THR A 40 6.17 6.28 -5.20
C THR A 40 6.99 6.58 -6.45
N PHE A 41 6.80 7.76 -7.02
CA PHE A 41 7.72 8.43 -7.90
C PHE A 41 7.48 9.94 -7.82
N PHE A 42 8.56 10.72 -7.90
CA PHE A 42 8.49 12.16 -7.62
C PHE A 42 7.56 12.92 -8.57
N GLU A 43 7.55 12.53 -9.85
CA GLU A 43 6.80 13.20 -10.90
C GLU A 43 5.28 13.05 -10.76
N ILE A 44 4.78 12.15 -9.89
CA ILE A 44 3.35 11.89 -9.69
C ILE A 44 2.56 13.17 -9.39
N TYR A 45 3.20 14.14 -8.72
CA TYR A 45 2.55 15.41 -8.36
C TYR A 45 2.58 16.44 -9.50
N HIS A 46 3.35 16.22 -10.56
CA HIS A 46 3.66 17.22 -11.58
C HIS A 46 3.30 16.80 -13.00
N LEU A 47 3.13 15.50 -13.26
CA LEU A 47 2.72 15.02 -14.56
C LEU A 47 1.30 15.48 -14.91
N PRO A 48 1.00 15.77 -16.19
CA PRO A 48 -0.33 16.19 -16.61
C PRO A 48 -1.33 15.03 -16.59
N ASP A 49 -2.62 15.35 -16.45
CA ASP A 49 -3.70 14.38 -16.30
C ASP A 49 -3.77 13.33 -17.42
N HIS A 50 -3.50 13.74 -18.66
CA HIS A 50 -3.52 12.82 -19.80
C HIS A 50 -2.45 11.72 -19.71
N TRP A 51 -1.37 11.94 -18.97
CA TRP A 51 -0.36 10.92 -18.73
C TRP A 51 -0.93 9.77 -17.89
N PHE A 52 -1.67 10.10 -16.81
CA PHE A 52 -2.28 9.12 -15.92
C PHE A 52 -3.43 8.36 -16.60
N THR A 53 -4.25 9.05 -17.38
CA THR A 53 -5.32 8.36 -18.15
C THR A 53 -4.71 7.44 -19.22
N SER A 54 -3.58 7.81 -19.83
CA SER A 54 -2.84 6.93 -20.73
C SER A 54 -2.24 5.72 -20.00
N LEU A 55 -1.74 5.90 -18.77
CA LEU A 55 -1.21 4.80 -17.95
C LEU A 55 -2.34 3.80 -17.58
N ALA A 56 -3.49 4.31 -17.17
CA ALA A 56 -4.67 3.48 -16.87
C ALA A 56 -5.11 2.66 -18.09
N GLU A 57 -5.11 3.27 -19.28
CA GLU A 57 -5.41 2.60 -20.53
C GLU A 57 -4.37 1.52 -20.89
N GLN A 58 -3.08 1.77 -20.66
CA GLN A 58 -2.02 0.78 -20.86
C GLN A 58 -2.19 -0.45 -19.96
N ALA A 59 -2.55 -0.25 -18.69
CA ALA A 59 -2.86 -1.33 -17.75
C ALA A 59 -4.10 -2.13 -18.23
N ARG A 60 -5.19 -1.43 -18.55
CA ARG A 60 -6.45 -2.02 -18.99
C ARG A 60 -6.31 -2.87 -20.25
N ARG A 61 -5.53 -2.43 -21.25
CA ARG A 61 -5.25 -3.19 -22.48
C ARG A 61 -4.57 -4.54 -22.22
N ARG A 62 -3.88 -4.67 -21.09
CA ARG A 62 -3.23 -5.91 -20.64
C ARG A 62 -4.08 -6.72 -19.64
N GLY A 63 -5.32 -6.29 -19.40
CA GLY A 63 -6.21 -6.92 -18.45
C GLY A 63 -5.91 -6.61 -16.98
N LEU A 64 -4.97 -5.68 -16.71
CA LEU A 64 -4.65 -5.27 -15.35
C LEU A 64 -5.61 -4.18 -14.85
N ARG A 65 -5.71 -4.09 -13.53
CA ARG A 65 -6.52 -3.07 -12.83
C ARG A 65 -5.62 -2.32 -11.85
N ILE A 66 -5.56 -0.99 -12.00
CA ILE A 66 -4.96 -0.14 -10.99
C ILE A 66 -6.01 0.07 -9.90
N ARG A 67 -5.85 -0.61 -8.78
CA ARG A 67 -6.84 -0.58 -7.68
C ARG A 67 -6.45 0.37 -6.57
N SER A 68 -5.16 0.69 -6.46
CA SER A 68 -4.63 1.51 -5.39
C SER A 68 -3.51 2.41 -5.92
N VAL A 69 -3.40 3.60 -5.32
CA VAL A 69 -2.22 4.47 -5.41
C VAL A 69 -1.67 4.66 -4.01
N PHE A 70 -0.41 4.34 -3.80
CA PHE A 70 0.18 4.40 -2.47
C PHE A 70 1.62 4.90 -2.52
N THR A 71 1.89 6.03 -1.88
CA THR A 71 3.22 6.65 -1.90
C THR A 71 3.84 6.74 -0.51
N ALA A 72 5.15 6.97 -0.45
CA ALA A 72 5.84 7.28 0.80
C ALA A 72 5.47 8.68 1.30
N HIS A 73 5.68 8.92 2.61
CA HIS A 73 5.30 10.18 3.25
C HIS A 73 6.17 11.40 2.88
N ARG A 74 7.24 11.23 2.12
CA ARG A 74 8.23 12.30 1.88
C ARG A 74 7.61 13.63 1.45
N GLU A 75 6.68 13.58 0.51
CA GLU A 75 5.99 14.75 -0.05
C GLU A 75 4.65 15.06 0.66
N LEU A 76 4.16 14.14 1.48
CA LEU A 76 2.84 14.21 2.14
C LEU A 76 2.94 14.40 3.65
N GLY A 77 4.07 14.09 4.27
CA GLY A 77 4.24 14.04 5.73
C GLY A 77 4.34 15.40 6.44
N GLY A 78 4.11 16.50 5.75
CA GLY A 78 4.24 17.85 6.30
C GLY A 78 3.32 18.17 7.46
N PHE A 79 2.22 17.42 7.66
CA PHE A 79 1.29 17.61 8.77
C PHE A 79 1.90 17.38 10.16
N TYR A 80 3.00 16.64 10.22
CA TYR A 80 3.74 16.39 11.46
C TYR A 80 4.71 17.51 11.85
N ARG A 81 4.95 18.47 10.95
CA ARG A 81 5.80 19.64 11.22
C ARG A 81 5.04 20.67 12.03
N SER A 82 5.76 21.52 12.77
CA SER A 82 5.18 22.65 13.49
C SER A 82 4.90 23.86 12.59
N ASP A 83 5.65 24.01 11.51
CA ASP A 83 5.54 25.13 10.57
C ASP A 83 4.36 24.93 9.60
N PRO A 84 3.38 25.87 9.57
CA PRO A 84 2.21 25.80 8.69
C PRO A 84 2.52 25.74 7.18
N CYS A 85 3.69 26.23 6.75
CA CYS A 85 4.10 26.15 5.35
C CYS A 85 4.20 24.69 4.88
N TRP A 86 4.62 23.78 5.75
CA TRP A 86 4.67 22.36 5.46
C TRP A 86 3.28 21.74 5.34
N HIS A 87 2.32 22.20 6.14
CA HIS A 87 0.93 21.74 6.06
C HIS A 87 0.32 22.06 4.70
N ALA A 88 0.53 23.31 4.22
CA ALA A 88 0.00 23.74 2.93
C ALA A 88 0.58 22.93 1.76
N VAL A 89 1.89 22.60 1.82
CA VAL A 89 2.54 21.75 0.80
C VAL A 89 2.00 20.33 0.84
N ALA A 90 1.96 19.72 2.04
CA ALA A 90 1.43 18.37 2.23
C ALA A 90 -0.01 18.26 1.76
N ARG A 91 -0.86 19.24 2.11
CA ARG A 91 -2.27 19.28 1.70
C ARG A 91 -2.41 19.31 0.19
N ARG A 92 -1.72 20.21 -0.50
CA ARG A 92 -1.76 20.32 -1.97
C ARG A 92 -1.29 19.03 -2.64
N ASN A 93 -0.21 18.44 -2.14
CA ASN A 93 0.32 17.21 -2.70
C ASN A 93 -0.65 16.04 -2.48
N TYR A 94 -1.28 15.96 -1.30
CA TYR A 94 -2.26 14.92 -1.01
C TYR A 94 -3.52 15.06 -1.88
N GLU A 95 -4.02 16.28 -2.06
CA GLU A 95 -5.13 16.55 -2.98
C GLU A 95 -4.78 16.12 -4.41
N ARG A 96 -3.55 16.44 -4.88
CA ARG A 96 -3.08 15.99 -6.18
C ARG A 96 -2.97 14.47 -6.28
N LEU A 97 -2.50 13.80 -5.24
CA LEU A 97 -2.44 12.34 -5.19
C LEU A 97 -3.83 11.72 -5.31
N ILE A 98 -4.82 12.29 -4.63
CA ILE A 98 -6.23 11.84 -4.73
C ILE A 98 -6.77 12.03 -6.15
N GLU A 99 -6.49 13.18 -6.79
CA GLU A 99 -6.86 13.42 -8.20
C GLU A 99 -6.21 12.40 -9.14
N VAL A 100 -4.93 12.10 -8.95
CA VAL A 100 -4.23 11.07 -9.71
C VAL A 100 -4.88 9.70 -9.50
N GLY A 101 -5.23 9.34 -8.26
CA GLY A 101 -5.98 8.12 -7.97
C GLY A 101 -7.29 8.02 -8.74
N ALA A 102 -8.05 9.11 -8.76
CA ALA A 102 -9.30 9.20 -9.54
C ALA A 102 -9.07 9.03 -11.05
N LEU A 103 -8.04 9.70 -11.61
CA LEU A 103 -7.67 9.58 -13.03
C LEU A 103 -7.24 8.17 -13.41
N LEU A 104 -6.60 7.45 -12.50
CA LEU A 104 -6.20 6.05 -12.68
C LEU A 104 -7.36 5.07 -12.49
N GLY A 105 -8.50 5.51 -11.95
CA GLY A 105 -9.64 4.67 -11.60
C GLY A 105 -9.38 3.82 -10.35
N ALA A 106 -8.49 4.27 -9.46
CA ALA A 106 -8.16 3.57 -8.23
C ALA A 106 -9.30 3.65 -7.20
N GLU A 107 -9.53 2.56 -6.49
CA GLU A 107 -10.50 2.47 -5.40
C GLU A 107 -9.97 3.10 -4.11
N SER A 108 -8.65 3.00 -3.89
CA SER A 108 -7.97 3.52 -2.71
C SER A 108 -6.77 4.39 -3.05
N VAL A 109 -6.52 5.37 -2.19
CA VAL A 109 -5.35 6.26 -2.25
C VAL A 109 -4.75 6.36 -0.86
N GLY A 110 -3.45 6.17 -0.72
CA GLY A 110 -2.82 6.14 0.59
C GLY A 110 -1.37 6.56 0.64
N SER A 111 -0.88 6.65 1.88
CA SER A 111 0.52 6.88 2.18
C SER A 111 0.88 6.47 3.62
N ASN A 112 2.19 6.41 3.89
CA ASN A 112 2.66 6.55 5.26
C ASN A 112 2.21 7.92 5.78
N PRO A 113 1.69 8.05 7.01
CA PRO A 113 1.14 9.33 7.49
C PRO A 113 2.17 10.45 7.60
N GLY A 114 3.43 10.13 7.92
CA GLY A 114 4.51 11.09 8.07
C GLY A 114 5.41 10.78 9.26
N ALA A 115 6.40 11.66 9.50
CA ALA A 115 7.35 11.49 10.58
C ALA A 115 7.47 12.73 11.45
N VAL A 116 7.55 12.52 12.75
CA VAL A 116 7.96 13.51 13.74
C VAL A 116 9.48 13.66 13.69
N MET A 117 9.99 14.86 13.86
CA MET A 117 11.44 15.07 13.94
C MET A 117 12.00 14.42 15.21
N ARG A 118 13.14 13.74 15.09
CA ARG A 118 13.76 13.03 16.21
C ARG A 118 14.19 13.96 17.36
N ASP A 119 14.51 15.20 17.03
CA ASP A 119 14.86 16.27 17.99
C ASP A 119 13.64 17.03 18.53
N ALA A 120 12.42 16.61 18.17
CA ALA A 120 11.15 17.22 18.58
C ALA A 120 10.05 16.17 18.85
N MET A 121 10.42 15.02 19.44
CA MET A 121 9.50 13.90 19.68
C MET A 121 8.36 14.24 20.66
N ASP A 122 8.54 15.23 21.53
CA ASP A 122 7.49 15.80 22.40
C ASP A 122 6.32 16.37 21.60
N GLY A 123 6.56 16.79 20.36
CA GLY A 123 5.55 17.24 19.40
C GLY A 123 4.67 16.13 18.78
N LYS A 124 4.96 14.84 19.01
CA LYS A 124 4.29 13.71 18.34
C LYS A 124 2.76 13.76 18.49
N GLY A 125 2.25 13.96 19.69
CA GLY A 125 0.81 14.02 19.92
C GLY A 125 0.12 15.18 19.20
N ALA A 126 0.77 16.34 19.09
CA ALA A 126 0.29 17.47 18.31
C ALA A 126 0.32 17.16 16.79
N GLY A 127 1.35 16.49 16.32
CA GLY A 127 1.46 16.02 14.92
C GLY A 127 0.33 15.06 14.54
N ILE A 128 0.05 14.07 15.37
CA ILE A 128 -1.05 13.11 15.16
C ILE A 128 -2.39 13.87 15.06
N ARG A 129 -2.69 14.76 15.98
CA ARG A 129 -3.95 15.54 15.92
C ARG A 129 -4.08 16.35 14.62
N ARG A 130 -3.03 17.07 14.22
CA ARG A 130 -3.05 17.82 12.95
C ARG A 130 -3.26 16.91 11.74
N TYR A 131 -2.55 15.78 11.71
CA TYR A 131 -2.73 14.80 10.65
C TYR A 131 -4.18 14.34 10.57
N LEU A 132 -4.81 13.97 11.68
CA LEU A 132 -6.20 13.51 11.72
C LEU A 132 -7.18 14.61 11.26
N GLU A 133 -6.97 15.86 11.64
CA GLU A 133 -7.81 16.98 11.16
C GLU A 133 -7.70 17.15 9.63
N HIS A 134 -6.49 17.14 9.08
CA HIS A 134 -6.31 17.20 7.62
C HIS A 134 -6.89 15.98 6.90
N MET A 135 -6.77 14.79 7.49
CA MET A 135 -7.36 13.59 6.91
C MET A 135 -8.88 13.65 6.85
N LYS A 136 -9.55 14.16 7.86
CA LYS A 136 -11.00 14.36 7.83
C LYS A 136 -11.45 15.23 6.65
N GLU A 137 -10.73 16.32 6.39
CA GLU A 137 -11.00 17.18 5.22
C GLU A 137 -10.66 16.47 3.89
N LEU A 138 -9.56 15.72 3.84
CA LEU A 138 -9.18 14.96 2.66
C LEU A 138 -10.14 13.81 2.34
N MET A 139 -10.84 13.28 3.34
CA MET A 139 -11.91 12.28 3.13
C MET A 139 -13.08 12.88 2.35
N HIS A 140 -13.47 14.14 2.60
CA HIS A 140 -14.47 14.85 1.78
C HIS A 140 -13.94 15.06 0.36
N PHE A 141 -12.72 15.57 0.24
CA PHE A 141 -12.09 15.80 -1.05
C PHE A 141 -12.00 14.53 -1.92
N ALA A 142 -11.67 13.39 -1.30
CA ALA A 142 -11.61 12.10 -1.97
C ALA A 142 -13.00 11.63 -2.44
N HIS A 143 -14.02 11.77 -1.58
CA HIS A 143 -15.40 11.45 -1.92
C HIS A 143 -15.88 12.23 -3.15
N ASP A 144 -15.65 13.53 -3.19
CA ASP A 144 -16.04 14.42 -4.30
C ASP A 144 -15.37 14.04 -5.63
N ARG A 145 -14.27 13.29 -5.57
CA ARG A 145 -13.54 12.78 -6.75
C ARG A 145 -13.82 11.32 -7.08
N GLY A 146 -14.73 10.69 -6.34
CA GLY A 146 -15.11 9.29 -6.56
C GLY A 146 -14.09 8.27 -6.08
N VAL A 147 -13.09 8.67 -5.26
CA VAL A 147 -12.19 7.74 -4.56
C VAL A 147 -12.93 7.18 -3.34
N SER A 148 -13.00 5.85 -3.25
CA SER A 148 -13.81 5.19 -2.23
C SER A 148 -13.16 5.17 -0.85
N ARG A 149 -11.83 5.22 -0.78
CA ARG A 149 -11.09 5.04 0.46
C ARG A 149 -9.75 5.76 0.48
N LEU A 150 -9.40 6.30 1.64
CA LEU A 150 -8.03 6.68 1.97
C LEU A 150 -7.40 5.60 2.85
N THR A 151 -6.12 5.27 2.61
CA THR A 151 -5.41 4.25 3.39
C THR A 151 -4.16 4.81 4.05
N LEU A 152 -3.90 4.33 5.28
CA LEU A 152 -2.72 4.63 6.05
C LEU A 152 -1.89 3.36 6.21
N GLU A 153 -0.59 3.50 6.40
CA GLU A 153 0.29 2.37 6.71
C GLU A 153 0.86 2.50 8.13
N PRO A 154 0.67 1.47 8.98
CA PRO A 154 1.40 1.36 10.24
C PRO A 154 2.89 1.10 9.98
N MET A 155 3.76 1.83 10.71
CA MET A 155 5.20 1.84 10.48
C MET A 155 5.97 1.10 11.58
N SER A 156 7.27 0.84 11.35
CA SER A 156 8.19 0.19 12.30
C SER A 156 8.97 1.17 13.18
N CYS A 157 8.57 2.43 13.25
CA CYS A 157 9.37 3.49 13.83
C CYS A 157 8.50 4.42 14.70
N ALA A 158 8.86 4.61 15.97
CA ALA A 158 8.10 5.45 16.89
C ALA A 158 7.90 6.91 16.40
N ALA A 159 8.80 7.41 15.55
CA ALA A 159 8.66 8.73 14.95
C ALA A 159 7.67 8.77 13.78
N GLU A 160 7.21 7.62 13.29
CA GLU A 160 6.31 7.49 12.14
C GLU A 160 4.97 6.84 12.56
N PRO A 161 4.12 7.56 13.33
CA PRO A 161 2.85 7.00 13.79
C PRO A 161 1.86 6.79 12.63
N PRO A 162 1.01 5.72 12.72
CA PRO A 162 0.93 4.77 13.83
C PRO A 162 2.02 3.69 13.75
N ALA A 163 2.77 3.49 14.83
CA ALA A 163 3.80 2.46 14.93
C ALA A 163 3.55 1.47 16.08
N LEU A 164 2.59 1.77 16.95
CA LEU A 164 2.25 0.97 18.12
C LEU A 164 0.78 0.55 18.07
N PRO A 165 0.40 -0.61 18.67
CA PRO A 165 -0.99 -1.08 18.67
C PRO A 165 -2.01 -0.06 19.19
N GLY A 166 -1.62 0.75 20.19
CA GLY A 166 -2.45 1.82 20.74
C GLY A 166 -2.68 2.96 19.74
N GLU A 167 -1.65 3.37 19.00
CA GLU A 167 -1.74 4.40 17.96
C GLU A 167 -2.56 3.93 16.77
N ILE A 168 -2.34 2.68 16.31
CA ILE A 168 -3.14 2.06 15.26
C ILE A 168 -4.63 2.15 15.60
N ARG A 169 -4.99 1.68 16.80
CA ARG A 169 -6.39 1.72 17.23
C ARG A 169 -6.95 3.12 17.34
N SER A 170 -6.26 4.04 18.03
CA SER A 170 -6.78 5.38 18.28
C SER A 170 -6.95 6.21 17.01
N MET A 171 -5.95 6.20 16.12
CA MET A 171 -6.00 6.96 14.87
C MET A 171 -7.08 6.41 13.92
N CYS A 172 -7.14 5.08 13.77
CA CYS A 172 -8.16 4.46 12.91
C CYS A 172 -9.58 4.63 13.47
N GLN A 173 -9.77 4.45 14.78
CA GLN A 173 -11.10 4.63 15.40
C GLN A 173 -11.65 6.03 15.21
N GLU A 174 -10.80 7.06 15.34
CA GLU A 174 -11.21 8.45 15.15
C GLU A 174 -11.67 8.71 13.70
N LEU A 175 -10.89 8.26 12.70
CA LEU A 175 -11.24 8.47 11.31
C LEU A 175 -12.45 7.62 10.86
N VAL A 176 -12.54 6.38 11.31
CA VAL A 176 -13.70 5.51 11.04
C VAL A 176 -14.97 6.05 11.68
N ALA A 177 -14.89 6.57 12.92
CA ALA A 177 -16.02 7.22 13.56
C ALA A 177 -16.46 8.47 12.80
N TYR A 178 -15.50 9.30 12.36
CA TYR A 178 -15.80 10.47 11.54
C TYR A 178 -16.50 10.09 10.23
N HIS A 179 -15.99 9.07 9.52
CA HIS A 179 -16.64 8.55 8.31
C HIS A 179 -18.06 8.08 8.59
N ARG A 180 -18.28 7.29 9.63
CA ARG A 180 -19.62 6.80 9.98
C ARG A 180 -20.61 7.96 10.16
N ASP A 181 -20.17 9.03 10.82
CA ASP A 181 -21.03 10.19 11.11
C ASP A 181 -21.22 11.09 9.86
N HIS A 182 -20.39 10.94 8.82
CA HIS A 182 -20.40 11.71 7.57
C HIS A 182 -20.41 10.81 6.31
N ALA A 183 -20.96 9.60 6.38
CA ALA A 183 -20.86 8.59 5.32
C ALA A 183 -21.36 9.04 3.93
N GLY A 184 -22.31 9.99 3.88
CA GLY A 184 -22.84 10.53 2.62
C GLY A 184 -21.94 11.55 1.92
N SER A 185 -20.83 11.99 2.55
CA SER A 185 -19.97 13.06 2.04
C SER A 185 -18.48 12.81 2.22
N THR A 186 -18.09 11.63 2.68
CA THR A 186 -16.67 11.26 2.89
C THR A 186 -16.31 9.94 2.23
N ALA A 187 -15.08 9.81 1.77
CA ALA A 187 -14.49 8.51 1.49
C ALA A 187 -14.23 7.75 2.81
N GLY A 188 -14.28 6.42 2.78
CA GLY A 188 -13.91 5.59 3.91
C GLY A 188 -12.43 5.69 4.25
N VAL A 189 -12.03 5.15 5.40
CA VAL A 189 -10.63 5.03 5.79
C VAL A 189 -10.32 3.57 6.12
N GLY A 190 -9.13 3.12 5.73
CA GLY A 190 -8.60 1.82 6.03
C GLY A 190 -7.09 1.83 6.23
N LEU A 191 -6.54 0.65 6.46
CA LEU A 191 -5.10 0.45 6.51
C LEU A 191 -4.62 -0.34 5.28
N CYS A 192 -3.49 0.08 4.74
CA CYS A 192 -2.59 -0.76 3.99
C CYS A 192 -1.59 -1.34 4.99
N ALA A 193 -1.90 -2.50 5.55
CA ALA A 193 -1.06 -3.09 6.59
C ALA A 193 0.13 -3.82 5.97
N ASP A 194 1.34 -3.45 6.37
CA ASP A 194 2.54 -4.15 5.93
C ASP A 194 2.80 -5.38 6.81
N VAL A 195 2.90 -6.53 6.19
CA VAL A 195 3.11 -7.81 6.90
C VAL A 195 4.52 -7.95 7.50
N SER A 196 5.43 -7.05 7.16
CA SER A 196 6.81 -7.04 7.65
C SER A 196 7.08 -6.02 8.74
N HIS A 197 6.13 -5.13 9.02
CA HIS A 197 6.30 -4.09 10.02
C HIS A 197 6.08 -4.62 11.43
N GLY A 198 7.10 -4.55 12.25
CA GLY A 198 7.10 -4.72 13.70
C GLY A 198 7.69 -3.48 14.37
N TYR A 199 7.91 -3.51 15.66
CA TYR A 199 8.56 -2.41 16.39
C TYR A 199 9.70 -2.95 17.25
N ALA A 200 10.91 -2.43 17.00
CA ALA A 200 12.06 -2.58 17.84
C ALA A 200 12.42 -1.23 18.47
N ASP A 201 12.87 -1.24 19.73
CA ASP A 201 13.27 -0.05 20.46
C ASP A 201 14.66 0.48 20.04
N GLU A 202 15.16 1.50 20.74
CA GLU A 202 16.45 2.13 20.45
C GLU A 202 17.64 1.19 20.71
N GLU A 203 17.48 0.18 21.55
CA GLU A 203 18.46 -0.87 21.81
C GLU A 203 18.37 -2.03 20.80
N GLY A 204 17.41 -2.01 19.88
CA GLY A 204 17.15 -3.07 18.89
C GLY A 204 16.40 -4.27 19.46
N ALA A 205 15.80 -4.15 20.66
CA ALA A 205 14.96 -5.19 21.21
C ALA A 205 13.56 -5.13 20.58
N VAL A 206 13.05 -6.28 20.12
CA VAL A 206 11.71 -6.37 19.53
C VAL A 206 10.66 -6.25 20.62
N VAL A 207 9.92 -5.14 20.60
CA VAL A 207 8.82 -4.85 21.54
C VAL A 207 7.50 -5.39 21.01
N HIS A 208 7.28 -5.26 19.70
CA HIS A 208 6.12 -5.82 19.00
C HIS A 208 6.57 -6.52 17.72
N THR A 209 6.19 -7.78 17.59
CA THR A 209 6.43 -8.54 16.37
C THR A 209 5.56 -8.01 15.21
N HIS A 210 5.93 -8.33 13.98
CA HIS A 210 5.14 -8.00 12.80
C HIS A 210 3.73 -8.63 12.85
N LEU A 211 3.58 -9.83 13.43
CA LEU A 211 2.27 -10.47 13.60
C LEU A 211 1.40 -9.74 14.63
N GLU A 212 1.97 -9.27 15.75
CA GLU A 212 1.23 -8.50 16.76
C GLU A 212 0.74 -7.16 16.21
N LEU A 213 1.56 -6.46 15.40
CA LEU A 213 1.11 -5.22 14.75
C LEU A 213 0.04 -5.51 13.68
N LEU A 214 0.20 -6.57 12.89
CA LEU A 214 -0.81 -6.99 11.93
C LEU A 214 -2.13 -7.34 12.64
N GLU A 215 -2.09 -8.09 13.75
CA GLU A 215 -3.28 -8.40 14.55
C GLU A 215 -4.00 -7.14 15.05
N ALA A 216 -3.25 -6.14 15.51
CA ALA A 216 -3.83 -4.87 15.93
C ALA A 216 -4.45 -4.08 14.77
N ALA A 217 -3.94 -4.26 13.55
CA ALA A 217 -4.39 -3.60 12.34
C ALA A 217 -5.62 -4.25 11.69
N LEU A 218 -5.89 -5.55 11.92
CA LEU A 218 -6.92 -6.32 11.22
C LEU A 218 -8.30 -5.63 11.12
N PRO A 219 -8.85 -5.01 12.19
CA PRO A 219 -10.17 -4.38 12.13
C PRO A 219 -10.27 -3.20 11.15
N TYR A 220 -9.14 -2.73 10.64
CA TYR A 220 -9.04 -1.59 9.75
C TYR A 220 -8.37 -1.93 8.41
N THR A 221 -7.82 -3.15 8.26
CA THR A 221 -7.04 -3.55 7.09
C THR A 221 -7.93 -3.75 5.87
N THR A 222 -7.63 -3.03 4.80
CA THR A 222 -8.36 -3.08 3.52
C THR A 222 -7.48 -3.48 2.34
N GLU A 223 -6.17 -3.39 2.49
CA GLU A 223 -5.13 -3.86 1.59
C GLU A 223 -3.86 -4.15 2.40
N VAL A 224 -2.93 -4.91 1.85
CA VAL A 224 -1.68 -5.22 2.55
C VAL A 224 -0.47 -5.08 1.62
N HIS A 225 0.67 -4.68 2.18
CA HIS A 225 1.96 -4.84 1.53
C HIS A 225 2.56 -6.19 1.89
N LEU A 226 3.02 -6.89 0.86
CA LEU A 226 3.72 -8.18 0.98
C LEU A 226 5.20 -7.94 0.70
N LYS A 227 5.97 -7.84 1.77
CA LYS A 227 7.43 -7.78 1.72
C LYS A 227 8.05 -8.59 2.84
N ASN A 228 9.32 -8.85 2.76
CA ASN A 228 10.08 -9.54 3.79
C ASN A 228 11.11 -8.59 4.41
N THR A 229 11.56 -8.90 5.61
CA THR A 229 12.47 -8.08 6.39
C THR A 229 13.38 -8.94 7.26
N ASP A 230 14.36 -8.29 7.91
CA ASP A 230 15.21 -8.91 8.93
C ASP A 230 14.57 -8.91 10.33
N ALA A 231 15.27 -9.47 11.30
CA ALA A 231 14.78 -9.66 12.66
C ALA A 231 14.46 -8.35 13.42
N THR A 232 14.99 -7.22 12.98
CA THR A 232 14.79 -5.90 13.59
C THR A 232 14.03 -4.93 12.69
N PHE A 233 13.40 -5.46 11.64
CA PHE A 233 12.56 -4.70 10.69
C PHE A 233 13.30 -3.60 9.90
N GLY A 234 14.64 -3.74 9.77
CA GLY A 234 15.52 -2.73 9.15
C GLY A 234 15.71 -2.90 7.64
N SER A 235 15.17 -3.95 7.04
CA SER A 235 15.39 -4.29 5.63
C SER A 235 14.08 -4.42 4.85
N THR A 236 14.17 -4.25 3.53
CA THR A 236 13.05 -4.44 2.60
C THR A 236 13.52 -5.30 1.43
N PHE A 237 12.94 -6.49 1.29
CA PHE A 237 13.21 -7.39 0.19
C PHE A 237 12.01 -8.31 -0.08
N GLY A 238 12.10 -9.15 -1.12
CA GLY A 238 11.00 -9.99 -1.58
C GLY A 238 11.01 -11.41 -1.00
N PHE A 239 10.58 -12.36 -1.85
CA PHE A 239 10.34 -13.76 -1.46
C PHE A 239 11.04 -14.76 -2.38
N THR A 240 12.14 -14.38 -3.01
CA THR A 240 13.03 -15.37 -3.66
C THR A 240 13.58 -16.35 -2.63
N GLU A 241 14.09 -17.49 -3.05
CA GLU A 241 14.60 -18.49 -2.11
C GLU A 241 15.68 -17.93 -1.17
N PRO A 242 16.72 -17.19 -1.64
CA PRO A 242 17.69 -16.57 -0.75
C PRO A 242 17.09 -15.51 0.19
N GLU A 243 16.09 -14.78 -0.25
CA GLU A 243 15.40 -13.75 0.57
C GLU A 243 14.57 -14.40 1.67
N ARG A 244 13.85 -15.48 1.37
CA ARG A 244 13.09 -16.24 2.38
C ARG A 244 14.00 -16.91 3.42
N ALA A 245 15.18 -17.34 3.01
CA ALA A 245 16.14 -17.99 3.92
C ALA A 245 16.69 -17.02 4.99
N ARG A 246 16.72 -15.71 4.71
CA ARG A 246 17.21 -14.67 5.63
C ARG A 246 16.12 -13.81 6.27
N GLY A 247 14.91 -13.87 5.73
CA GLY A 247 13.80 -13.06 6.21
C GLY A 247 12.97 -13.75 7.28
N ILE A 248 12.18 -12.95 8.00
CA ILE A 248 11.34 -13.44 9.10
C ILE A 248 9.87 -13.64 8.73
N VAL A 249 9.43 -13.11 7.58
CA VAL A 249 8.02 -13.19 7.18
C VAL A 249 7.72 -14.52 6.50
N ASP A 250 6.95 -15.37 7.18
CA ASP A 250 6.34 -16.54 6.56
C ASP A 250 4.90 -16.18 6.11
N VAL A 251 4.71 -16.06 4.80
CA VAL A 251 3.44 -15.69 4.18
C VAL A 251 2.32 -16.69 4.51
N ARG A 252 2.65 -17.97 4.77
CA ARG A 252 1.66 -18.99 5.15
C ARG A 252 1.10 -18.68 6.54
N VAL A 253 1.96 -18.31 7.49
CA VAL A 253 1.55 -17.89 8.85
C VAL A 253 0.67 -16.65 8.78
N VAL A 254 1.07 -15.66 7.97
CA VAL A 254 0.25 -14.44 7.75
C VAL A 254 -1.12 -14.82 7.18
N ARG A 255 -1.16 -15.66 6.14
CA ARG A 255 -2.42 -16.12 5.53
C ARG A 255 -3.31 -16.87 6.52
N GLU A 256 -2.74 -17.75 7.33
CA GLU A 256 -3.47 -18.48 8.37
C GLU A 256 -4.05 -17.52 9.44
N LEU A 257 -3.30 -16.51 9.84
CA LEU A 257 -3.78 -15.46 10.74
C LEU A 257 -5.00 -14.73 10.16
N LEU A 258 -4.91 -14.26 8.91
CA LEU A 258 -6.01 -13.58 8.23
C LEU A 258 -7.25 -14.48 8.09
N ARG A 259 -7.08 -15.76 7.75
CA ARG A 259 -8.18 -16.72 7.64
C ARG A 259 -8.86 -16.98 8.99
N ARG A 260 -8.07 -17.20 10.04
CA ARG A 260 -8.59 -17.43 11.37
C ARG A 260 -9.39 -16.24 11.90
N ARG A 261 -9.01 -15.02 11.52
CA ARG A 261 -9.61 -13.77 11.99
C ARG A 261 -10.35 -12.99 10.89
N GLU A 262 -10.76 -13.64 9.80
CA GLU A 262 -11.40 -13.01 8.66
C GLU A 262 -12.65 -12.19 8.99
N ARG A 263 -13.34 -12.52 10.08
CA ARG A 263 -14.54 -11.79 10.52
C ARG A 263 -14.24 -10.40 11.09
N GLU A 264 -12.98 -10.11 11.40
CA GLU A 264 -12.54 -8.81 11.91
C GLU A 264 -12.19 -7.84 10.78
N LEU A 265 -11.91 -8.37 9.59
CA LEU A 265 -11.57 -7.55 8.43
C LEU A 265 -12.80 -6.78 7.93
N PRO A 266 -12.64 -5.49 7.58
CA PRO A 266 -13.73 -4.66 7.03
C PRO A 266 -14.06 -4.98 5.57
N VAL A 267 -13.32 -5.89 4.93
CA VAL A 267 -13.44 -6.28 3.52
C VAL A 267 -13.49 -7.78 3.35
N HIS A 268 -14.17 -8.24 2.30
CA HIS A 268 -14.20 -9.67 1.91
C HIS A 268 -13.21 -10.00 0.79
N GLN A 269 -12.63 -9.00 0.16
CA GLN A 269 -11.59 -9.13 -0.84
C GLN A 269 -10.39 -8.32 -0.39
N LEU A 270 -9.26 -8.97 -0.18
CA LEU A 270 -8.03 -8.35 0.30
C LEU A 270 -6.93 -8.54 -0.74
N VAL A 271 -6.40 -7.45 -1.25
CA VAL A 271 -5.27 -7.49 -2.18
C VAL A 271 -3.97 -7.32 -1.41
N GLY A 272 -3.06 -8.28 -1.60
CA GLY A 272 -1.67 -8.16 -1.13
C GLY A 272 -0.78 -7.71 -2.29
N TYR A 273 -0.15 -6.55 -2.14
CA TYR A 273 0.75 -5.99 -3.13
C TYR A 273 2.19 -6.34 -2.78
N LEU A 274 2.88 -7.06 -3.68
CA LEU A 274 4.33 -7.25 -3.55
C LEU A 274 5.01 -5.88 -3.58
N GLU A 275 5.65 -5.52 -2.46
CA GLU A 275 6.42 -4.31 -2.30
C GLU A 275 7.90 -4.66 -2.07
N ILE A 276 8.74 -4.34 -3.03
CA ILE A 276 10.19 -4.52 -2.94
C ILE A 276 10.91 -3.30 -3.48
N GLY A 277 12.07 -2.99 -2.90
CA GLY A 277 12.94 -1.93 -3.45
C GLY A 277 13.71 -2.37 -4.70
N GLY A 278 13.81 -3.67 -4.90
CA GLY A 278 14.68 -4.24 -5.91
C GLY A 278 16.18 -4.05 -5.59
N PRO A 279 17.07 -4.42 -6.50
CA PRO A 279 18.50 -4.19 -6.35
C PRO A 279 18.80 -2.67 -6.39
N LYS A 280 19.99 -2.29 -5.94
CA LYS A 280 20.40 -0.87 -5.96
C LYS A 280 20.38 -0.31 -7.38
N THR A 281 19.63 0.79 -7.57
CA THR A 281 19.47 1.46 -8.86
C THR A 281 20.78 1.96 -9.46
N GLY A 282 20.90 1.91 -10.78
CA GLY A 282 22.04 2.47 -11.53
C GLY A 282 23.29 1.60 -11.50
N ARG A 283 23.11 0.27 -11.45
CA ARG A 283 24.18 -0.71 -11.56
C ARG A 283 23.82 -1.75 -12.60
N ASP A 284 24.50 -1.73 -13.74
CA ASP A 284 24.24 -2.66 -14.87
C ASP A 284 24.29 -4.13 -14.47
N TYR A 285 25.15 -4.48 -13.52
CA TYR A 285 25.30 -5.84 -13.04
C TYR A 285 24.16 -6.29 -12.11
N SER A 286 23.40 -5.37 -11.53
CA SER A 286 22.34 -5.69 -10.57
C SER A 286 20.94 -5.31 -11.06
N ASP A 287 20.76 -4.24 -11.83
CA ASP A 287 19.42 -3.80 -12.27
C ASP A 287 18.65 -4.90 -13.01
N ARG A 288 19.37 -5.71 -13.83
CA ARG A 288 18.80 -6.89 -14.52
C ARG A 288 18.22 -7.96 -13.57
N LEU A 289 18.69 -8.00 -12.33
CA LEU A 289 18.21 -8.97 -11.33
C LEU A 289 16.80 -8.64 -10.83
N LEU A 290 16.29 -7.44 -11.11
CA LEU A 290 14.95 -7.06 -10.70
C LEU A 290 13.88 -7.99 -11.29
N GLU A 291 14.04 -8.40 -12.55
CA GLU A 291 13.11 -9.35 -13.17
C GLU A 291 13.07 -10.68 -12.43
N GLU A 292 14.23 -11.23 -12.06
CA GLU A 292 14.33 -12.47 -11.31
C GLU A 292 13.71 -12.36 -9.92
N GLN A 293 13.94 -11.22 -9.23
CA GLN A 293 13.37 -10.95 -7.91
C GLN A 293 11.84 -10.84 -7.97
N LEU A 294 11.30 -10.11 -8.94
CA LEU A 294 9.87 -9.99 -9.14
C LEU A 294 9.24 -11.35 -9.46
N ARG A 295 9.73 -12.04 -10.49
CA ARG A 295 9.17 -13.35 -10.89
C ARG A 295 9.28 -14.40 -9.78
N GLY A 296 10.43 -14.50 -9.13
CA GLY A 296 10.64 -15.44 -8.02
C GLY A 296 9.69 -15.18 -6.85
N SER A 297 9.53 -13.92 -6.46
CA SER A 297 8.60 -13.49 -5.40
C SER A 297 7.14 -13.74 -5.79
N LEU A 298 6.73 -13.36 -7.00
CA LEU A 298 5.36 -13.55 -7.47
C LEU A 298 4.96 -15.03 -7.54
N ARG A 299 5.83 -15.90 -8.04
CA ARG A 299 5.57 -17.35 -8.07
C ARG A 299 5.40 -17.93 -6.67
N HIS A 300 6.26 -17.52 -5.73
CA HIS A 300 6.10 -17.94 -4.34
C HIS A 300 4.79 -17.45 -3.74
N LEU A 301 4.46 -16.17 -3.92
CA LEU A 301 3.24 -15.57 -3.38
C LEU A 301 1.97 -16.14 -4.02
N ARG A 302 1.97 -16.45 -5.31
CA ARG A 302 0.84 -17.14 -5.95
C ARG A 302 0.57 -18.50 -5.31
N ALA A 303 1.63 -19.22 -4.95
CA ALA A 303 1.51 -20.55 -4.33
C ALA A 303 1.13 -20.49 -2.83
N THR A 304 1.40 -19.39 -2.15
CA THR A 304 1.27 -19.30 -0.68
C THR A 304 0.23 -18.31 -0.19
N TRP A 305 -0.03 -17.23 -0.94
CA TRP A 305 -0.96 -16.17 -0.58
C TRP A 305 -2.31 -16.30 -1.28
N SER A 306 -2.33 -16.40 -2.62
CA SER A 306 -3.56 -16.35 -3.41
C SER A 306 -4.46 -17.56 -3.22
N ASP A 307 -5.77 -17.37 -3.36
CA ASP A 307 -6.76 -18.44 -3.25
C ASP A 307 -6.95 -19.25 -4.55
N GLY A 308 -5.90 -19.35 -5.36
CA GLY A 308 -5.97 -20.01 -6.67
C GLY A 308 -6.65 -19.13 -7.73
N GLU A 309 -6.38 -19.42 -8.99
CA GLU A 309 -7.02 -18.73 -10.11
C GLU A 309 -8.53 -18.94 -10.03
N GLY A 310 -9.27 -17.87 -9.78
CA GLY A 310 -10.61 -17.79 -10.34
C GLY A 310 -10.42 -17.89 -11.84
N VAL A 311 -10.63 -19.08 -12.38
CA VAL A 311 -10.70 -19.33 -13.82
C VAL A 311 -11.68 -18.29 -14.35
N ARG A 312 -11.19 -17.26 -15.03
CA ARG A 312 -12.05 -16.41 -15.84
C ARG A 312 -12.62 -17.36 -16.87
N SER A 313 -13.91 -17.71 -16.71
CA SER A 313 -14.67 -18.34 -17.77
C SER A 313 -14.60 -17.40 -18.98
N ASP A 314 -13.97 -17.86 -20.02
CA ASP A 314 -13.73 -17.20 -21.32
C ASP A 314 -15.03 -17.02 -22.12
N GLU A 315 -16.16 -16.73 -21.48
CA GLU A 315 -17.47 -16.60 -22.14
C GLU A 315 -17.83 -15.20 -22.61
N SER A 316 -16.99 -14.17 -22.36
CA SER A 316 -17.30 -12.79 -22.82
C SER A 316 -16.51 -12.28 -24.02
N LEU A 317 -15.56 -13.04 -24.55
CA LEU A 317 -14.74 -12.62 -25.71
C LEU A 317 -15.14 -13.24 -27.04
N CYS A 318 -16.18 -14.09 -27.08
CA CYS A 318 -16.58 -14.78 -28.31
C CYS A 318 -17.81 -14.17 -29.03
N SER A 319 -18.32 -13.00 -28.60
CA SER A 319 -19.53 -12.42 -29.23
C SER A 319 -19.30 -11.18 -30.10
N ALA A 320 -18.03 -10.84 -30.42
CA ALA A 320 -17.72 -9.67 -31.28
C ALA A 320 -16.91 -10.02 -32.54
N ARG A 321 -17.19 -11.14 -33.18
CA ARG A 321 -16.76 -11.38 -34.56
C ARG A 321 -17.97 -11.86 -35.36
N HIS A 322 -18.78 -10.94 -35.80
CA HIS A 322 -19.60 -10.96 -37.02
C HIS A 322 -20.32 -9.62 -37.14
N TRP A 323 -19.80 -8.82 -38.00
CA TRP A 323 -20.30 -7.90 -39.02
C TRP A 323 -19.23 -6.90 -39.40
#